data_fa92bfd945375199b01995c9f4ca474c
#
_entry.id   fa92bfd945375199b01995c9f4ca474c
#
_cell.length_a   1.000
_cell.length_b   1.000
_cell.length_c   1.000
_cell.angle_alpha   90.00
_cell.angle_beta   90.00
_cell.angle_gamma   90.00
#
_symmetry.space_group_name_H-M   'P 1'
#
loop_
_entity.id
_entity.type
_entity.pdbx_description
1 polymer ?
#
loop_
_entity_poly.entity_id
_entity_poly.type
_entity_poly.pdbx_seq_one_letter_code
_entity_poly.pdbx_strand_id
1 'polypeptide(L)'
;MDYSRYHSLSCERQDQVLIVSLNRPEALNAINAALHTELSHIFADIALDQETNVVVLTGKGRAFSAGGDIKWFQDLTPPQLEALFTEARKIIVDLLEVQQPMIAAVNGPATGLGATLALFSDVIFAADNARIGDPHVRIGVVAGDGGAVIWPWLVGAARAKEFLLTGDLLTAAEAERIGLINRVVPAEQLMATAVTLAQRFAAGPTQAIRGTKVSVNKILRATVNLVLDTSLALEKQCFFTADHREAIQAFIEKREPKFTGR
;
A
#
# COMPACT_ATOMS: atom_id res chain seq x y z
N MET A 1 12.83 18.24 7.47
CA MET A 1 12.03 17.34 8.35
C MET A 1 12.94 16.30 8.94
N ASP A 2 12.80 15.97 10.26
CA ASP A 2 13.56 14.88 10.90
C ASP A 2 12.74 13.59 10.86
N TYR A 3 13.29 12.57 10.21
CA TYR A 3 12.69 11.24 10.07
C TYR A 3 13.31 10.20 11.01
N SER A 4 14.20 10.57 11.93
CA SER A 4 14.90 9.65 12.84
C SER A 4 13.96 8.91 13.82
N ARG A 5 12.75 9.42 14.00
CA ARG A 5 11.71 8.79 14.84
C ARG A 5 11.11 7.53 14.24
N TYR A 6 11.31 7.28 12.93
CA TYR A 6 10.81 6.10 12.24
C TYR A 6 11.83 4.96 12.36
N HIS A 7 11.40 3.79 12.75
CA HIS A 7 12.24 2.60 12.94
C HIS A 7 11.83 1.44 12.03
N SER A 8 10.53 1.28 11.83
CA SER A 8 9.94 0.32 10.88
C SER A 8 9.90 0.87 9.45
N LEU A 9 10.14 2.17 9.27
CA LEU A 9 10.43 2.84 8.03
C LEU A 9 11.87 3.33 8.02
N SER A 10 12.55 3.24 6.88
CA SER A 10 13.86 3.85 6.65
C SER A 10 13.70 4.99 5.66
N CYS A 11 14.09 6.19 6.06
CA CYS A 11 14.01 7.38 5.24
C CYS A 11 15.42 7.85 4.88
N GLU A 12 15.73 7.89 3.59
CA GLU A 12 17.02 8.34 3.06
C GLU A 12 16.79 9.49 2.08
N ARG A 13 17.49 10.60 2.29
CA ARG A 13 17.40 11.76 1.41
C ARG A 13 18.56 11.77 0.43
N GLN A 14 18.24 11.90 -0.85
CA GLN A 14 19.19 12.13 -1.94
C GLN A 14 18.78 13.44 -2.63
N ASP A 15 19.45 14.52 -2.27
CA ASP A 15 19.07 15.88 -2.68
C ASP A 15 17.60 16.20 -2.32
N GLN A 16 16.76 16.44 -3.31
CA GLN A 16 15.32 16.71 -3.16
C GLN A 16 14.42 15.46 -3.29
N VAL A 17 15.03 14.28 -3.39
CA VAL A 17 14.32 13.00 -3.45
C VAL A 17 14.38 12.32 -2.07
N LEU A 18 13.24 11.98 -1.51
CA LEU A 18 13.12 11.20 -0.29
C LEU A 18 12.81 9.75 -0.66
N ILE A 19 13.71 8.84 -0.29
CA ILE A 19 13.49 7.39 -0.43
C ILE A 19 12.95 6.88 0.89
N VAL A 20 11.70 6.40 0.88
CA VAL A 20 11.03 5.78 2.03
C VAL A 20 10.98 4.27 1.77
N SER A 21 11.58 3.51 2.66
CA SER A 21 11.59 2.05 2.57
C SER A 21 10.86 1.42 3.76
N LEU A 22 9.93 0.51 3.50
CA LEU A 22 9.42 -0.40 4.52
C LEU A 22 10.58 -1.23 5.04
N ASN A 23 10.81 -1.27 6.36
CA ASN A 23 12.07 -1.74 6.96
C ASN A 23 11.86 -2.82 8.01
N ARG A 24 11.18 -3.91 7.60
CA ARG A 24 11.05 -5.17 8.34
C ARG A 24 11.39 -6.36 7.42
N PRO A 25 12.61 -6.39 6.82
CA PRO A 25 12.95 -7.36 5.78
C PRO A 25 12.90 -8.82 6.26
N GLU A 26 13.14 -9.08 7.55
CA GLU A 26 13.04 -10.39 8.18
C GLU A 26 11.61 -10.96 8.17
N ALA A 27 10.60 -10.08 8.15
CA ALA A 27 9.18 -10.41 8.07
C ALA A 27 8.57 -10.08 6.70
N LEU A 28 9.37 -9.97 5.63
CA LEU A 28 8.92 -9.56 4.29
C LEU A 28 8.17 -8.22 4.30
N ASN A 29 8.54 -7.31 5.18
CA ASN A 29 7.89 -6.03 5.41
C ASN A 29 6.38 -6.17 5.72
N ALA A 30 5.97 -7.27 6.39
CA ALA A 30 4.63 -7.42 6.90
C ALA A 30 4.31 -6.29 7.89
N ILE A 31 3.11 -5.73 7.77
CA ILE A 31 2.69 -4.54 8.51
C ILE A 31 2.12 -4.97 9.86
N ASN A 32 2.94 -4.79 10.91
CA ASN A 32 2.54 -4.94 12.30
C ASN A 32 2.10 -3.60 12.89
N ALA A 33 1.71 -3.59 14.17
CA ALA A 33 1.26 -2.39 14.87
C ALA A 33 2.25 -1.20 14.74
N ALA A 34 3.55 -1.44 14.94
CA ALA A 34 4.56 -0.37 14.86
C ALA A 34 4.66 0.24 13.45
N LEU A 35 4.78 -0.61 12.42
CA LEU A 35 4.85 -0.12 11.04
C LEU A 35 3.53 0.55 10.61
N HIS A 36 2.38 0.03 11.05
CA HIS A 36 1.07 0.61 10.76
C HIS A 36 0.93 2.02 11.36
N THR A 37 1.31 2.18 12.62
CA THR A 37 1.34 3.50 13.29
C THR A 37 2.31 4.45 12.59
N GLU A 38 3.53 3.99 12.22
CA GLU A 38 4.48 4.84 11.49
C GLU A 38 3.94 5.26 10.12
N LEU A 39 3.27 4.36 9.39
CA LEU A 39 2.59 4.68 8.12
C LEU A 39 1.48 5.73 8.30
N SER A 40 0.77 5.72 9.42
CA SER A 40 -0.26 6.71 9.72
C SER A 40 0.29 8.12 9.97
N HIS A 41 1.60 8.29 10.12
CA HIS A 41 2.25 9.58 10.36
C HIS A 41 3.13 10.06 9.20
N ILE A 42 3.82 9.15 8.52
CA ILE A 42 4.86 9.51 7.54
C ILE A 42 4.33 10.39 6.41
N PHE A 43 3.11 10.15 5.90
CA PHE A 43 2.58 10.90 4.77
C PHE A 43 2.24 12.36 5.15
N ALA A 44 1.75 12.60 6.36
CA ALA A 44 1.57 13.95 6.87
C ALA A 44 2.90 14.68 7.05
N ASP A 45 3.95 14.01 7.55
CA ASP A 45 5.29 14.58 7.65
C ASP A 45 5.87 14.92 6.28
N ILE A 46 5.71 14.03 5.29
CA ILE A 46 6.16 14.27 3.92
C ILE A 46 5.45 15.48 3.31
N ALA A 47 4.14 15.60 3.53
CA ALA A 47 3.37 16.73 3.02
C ALA A 47 3.87 18.08 3.54
N LEU A 48 4.40 18.12 4.76
CA LEU A 48 4.98 19.31 5.40
C LEU A 48 6.47 19.53 5.08
N ASP A 49 7.14 18.56 4.48
CA ASP A 49 8.57 18.62 4.21
C ASP A 49 8.89 19.46 2.97
N GLN A 50 9.39 20.66 3.19
CA GLN A 50 9.73 21.61 2.13
C GLN A 50 11.02 21.25 1.37
N GLU A 51 11.87 20.40 1.92
CA GLU A 51 13.12 19.95 1.29
C GLU A 51 12.89 18.76 0.34
N THR A 52 11.71 18.10 0.43
CA THR A 52 11.34 16.98 -0.44
C THR A 52 10.48 17.45 -1.60
N ASN A 53 10.95 17.23 -2.82
CA ASN A 53 10.18 17.47 -4.04
C ASN A 53 9.53 16.21 -4.59
N VAL A 54 10.12 15.05 -4.37
CA VAL A 54 9.62 13.75 -4.88
C VAL A 54 9.89 12.66 -3.85
N VAL A 55 9.02 11.68 -3.79
CA VAL A 55 9.15 10.50 -2.93
C VAL A 55 9.32 9.24 -3.77
N VAL A 56 10.24 8.37 -3.38
CA VAL A 56 10.33 6.98 -3.86
C VAL A 56 9.96 6.06 -2.71
N LEU A 57 8.91 5.26 -2.87
CA LEU A 57 8.46 4.27 -1.89
C LEU A 57 8.90 2.87 -2.31
N THR A 58 9.56 2.14 -1.43
CA THR A 58 10.06 0.77 -1.71
C THR A 58 10.07 -0.09 -0.45
N GLY A 59 10.53 -1.35 -0.53
CA GLY A 59 10.76 -2.24 0.59
C GLY A 59 12.23 -2.63 0.75
N LYS A 60 12.75 -2.72 1.96
CA LYS A 60 14.07 -3.31 2.21
C LYS A 60 14.00 -4.84 2.00
N GLY A 61 15.08 -5.40 1.46
CA GLY A 61 15.19 -6.84 1.23
C GLY A 61 14.41 -7.34 0.01
N ARG A 62 13.81 -8.54 0.10
CA ARG A 62 13.25 -9.28 -1.04
C ARG A 62 11.77 -9.02 -1.33
N ALA A 63 11.09 -8.23 -0.52
CA ALA A 63 9.66 -7.92 -0.69
C ALA A 63 9.43 -6.41 -0.61
N PHE A 64 8.42 -5.92 -1.30
CA PHE A 64 7.88 -4.61 -1.03
C PHE A 64 7.13 -4.66 0.31
N SER A 65 6.07 -5.44 0.41
CA SER A 65 5.35 -5.77 1.65
C SER A 65 4.45 -6.98 1.47
N ALA A 66 4.46 -7.89 2.43
CA ALA A 66 3.57 -9.05 2.48
C ALA A 66 2.16 -8.73 3.02
N GLY A 67 1.80 -7.45 3.20
CA GLY A 67 0.52 -7.03 3.76
C GLY A 67 0.49 -7.10 5.29
N GLY A 68 -0.70 -7.23 5.86
CA GLY A 68 -0.88 -7.28 7.31
C GLY A 68 -0.16 -8.46 7.97
N ASP A 69 0.44 -8.24 9.13
CA ASP A 69 1.06 -9.29 9.92
C ASP A 69 -0.04 -10.13 10.61
N ILE A 70 -0.24 -11.34 10.13
CA ILE A 70 -1.30 -12.25 10.61
C ILE A 70 -1.20 -12.51 12.12
N LYS A 71 0.03 -12.55 12.66
CA LYS A 71 0.22 -12.73 14.11
C LYS A 71 -0.29 -11.53 14.91
N TRP A 72 -0.20 -10.34 14.35
CA TRP A 72 -0.75 -9.15 14.98
C TRP A 72 -2.29 -9.19 15.03
N PHE A 73 -2.94 -9.72 13.99
CA PHE A 73 -4.40 -9.80 13.95
C PHE A 73 -4.99 -10.80 14.94
N GLN A 74 -4.22 -11.83 15.33
CA GLN A 74 -4.68 -12.92 16.20
C GLN A 74 -5.20 -12.43 17.56
N ASP A 75 -4.52 -11.44 18.17
CA ASP A 75 -4.72 -11.05 19.56
C ASP A 75 -5.17 -9.58 19.72
N LEU A 76 -5.83 -9.02 18.69
CA LEU A 76 -6.30 -7.63 18.75
C LEU A 76 -7.42 -7.47 19.79
N THR A 77 -7.17 -6.63 20.78
CA THR A 77 -8.21 -6.17 21.70
C THR A 77 -9.14 -5.17 21.01
N PRO A 78 -10.40 -4.97 21.48
CA PRO A 78 -11.30 -3.99 20.88
C PRO A 78 -10.72 -2.58 20.75
N PRO A 79 -10.00 -2.00 21.74
CA PRO A 79 -9.35 -0.70 21.56
C PRO A 79 -8.25 -0.69 20.47
N GLN A 80 -7.48 -1.79 20.34
CA GLN A 80 -6.46 -1.92 19.29
C GLN A 80 -7.09 -2.03 17.91
N LEU A 81 -8.23 -2.71 17.78
CA LEU A 81 -8.98 -2.80 16.54
C LEU A 81 -9.53 -1.43 16.13
N GLU A 82 -10.05 -0.63 17.07
CA GLU A 82 -10.46 0.75 16.80
C GLU A 82 -9.29 1.61 16.33
N ALA A 83 -8.15 1.52 16.97
CA ALA A 83 -6.94 2.24 16.57
C ALA A 83 -6.49 1.83 15.16
N LEU A 84 -6.49 0.52 14.85
CA LEU A 84 -6.13 0.00 13.52
C LEU A 84 -6.97 0.67 12.42
N PHE A 85 -8.30 0.68 12.55
CA PHE A 85 -9.17 1.25 11.52
C PHE A 85 -9.10 2.78 11.45
N THR A 86 -8.85 3.46 12.57
CA THR A 86 -8.58 4.90 12.60
C THR A 86 -7.29 5.23 11.84
N GLU A 87 -6.23 4.48 12.09
CA GLU A 87 -4.95 4.63 11.41
C GLU A 87 -5.04 4.24 9.93
N ALA A 88 -5.73 3.13 9.58
CA ALA A 88 -5.92 2.70 8.19
C ALA A 88 -6.59 3.80 7.36
N ARG A 89 -7.63 4.42 7.90
CA ARG A 89 -8.27 5.58 7.26
C ARG A 89 -7.27 6.72 7.06
N LYS A 90 -6.51 7.05 8.10
CA LYS A 90 -5.53 8.14 8.08
C LYS A 90 -4.42 7.89 7.07
N ILE A 91 -3.92 6.66 6.96
CA ILE A 91 -2.90 6.27 5.98
C ILE A 91 -3.35 6.64 4.56
N ILE A 92 -4.55 6.22 4.15
CA ILE A 92 -5.05 6.45 2.78
C ILE A 92 -5.33 7.94 2.53
N VAL A 93 -5.93 8.61 3.50
CA VAL A 93 -6.27 10.04 3.38
C VAL A 93 -5.01 10.88 3.28
N ASP A 94 -4.05 10.70 4.18
CA ASP A 94 -2.82 11.49 4.21
C ASP A 94 -1.92 11.19 3.01
N LEU A 95 -1.84 9.92 2.56
CA LEU A 95 -1.11 9.55 1.34
C LEU A 95 -1.64 10.32 0.13
N LEU A 96 -2.96 10.42 0.00
CA LEU A 96 -3.59 11.14 -1.11
C LEU A 96 -3.41 12.66 -1.03
N GLU A 97 -3.18 13.22 0.16
CA GLU A 97 -2.93 14.65 0.38
C GLU A 97 -1.46 15.04 0.10
N VAL A 98 -0.54 14.08 0.00
CA VAL A 98 0.85 14.38 -0.36
C VAL A 98 0.91 15.00 -1.75
N GLN A 99 1.36 16.26 -1.84
CA GLN A 99 1.46 16.98 -3.12
C GLN A 99 2.72 16.61 -3.90
N GLN A 100 3.76 16.15 -3.21
CA GLN A 100 4.98 15.65 -3.84
C GLN A 100 4.65 14.40 -4.68
N PRO A 101 5.11 14.31 -5.95
CA PRO A 101 4.99 13.08 -6.72
C PRO A 101 5.58 11.89 -5.96
N MET A 102 4.88 10.77 -6.00
CA MET A 102 5.29 9.53 -5.37
C MET A 102 5.50 8.44 -6.43
N ILE A 103 6.65 7.79 -6.39
CA ILE A 103 6.99 6.68 -7.26
C ILE A 103 7.12 5.43 -6.42
N ALA A 104 6.28 4.42 -6.66
CA ALA A 104 6.46 3.12 -6.05
C ALA A 104 7.47 2.29 -6.86
N ALA A 105 8.51 1.81 -6.18
CA ALA A 105 9.47 0.84 -6.69
C ALA A 105 9.21 -0.51 -6.01
N VAL A 106 8.35 -1.33 -6.64
CA VAL A 106 7.88 -2.61 -6.10
C VAL A 106 8.91 -3.68 -6.35
N ASN A 107 9.77 -3.91 -5.37
CA ASN A 107 10.97 -4.77 -5.48
C ASN A 107 10.71 -6.28 -5.28
N GLY A 108 9.47 -6.69 -5.06
CA GLY A 108 9.07 -8.07 -4.84
C GLY A 108 7.59 -8.16 -4.50
N PRO A 109 7.13 -9.18 -3.74
CA PRO A 109 5.73 -9.28 -3.34
C PRO A 109 5.19 -8.00 -2.69
N ALA A 110 4.01 -7.56 -3.16
CA ALA A 110 3.24 -6.43 -2.64
C ALA A 110 1.78 -6.88 -2.49
N THR A 111 1.33 -7.08 -1.26
CA THR A 111 -0.02 -7.64 -1.01
C THR A 111 -0.79 -6.85 0.06
N GLY A 112 -2.13 -6.87 -0.01
CA GLY A 112 -3.02 -6.18 0.92
C GLY A 112 -2.69 -4.69 1.04
N LEU A 113 -2.56 -4.15 2.26
CA LEU A 113 -2.17 -2.75 2.48
C LEU A 113 -0.83 -2.41 1.78
N GLY A 114 0.10 -3.37 1.66
CA GLY A 114 1.34 -3.16 0.89
C GLY A 114 1.08 -2.86 -0.59
N ALA A 115 0.18 -3.63 -1.23
CA ALA A 115 -0.23 -3.33 -2.59
C ALA A 115 -0.99 -2.00 -2.67
N THR A 116 -1.87 -1.73 -1.72
CA THR A 116 -2.61 -0.46 -1.61
C THR A 116 -1.66 0.74 -1.59
N LEU A 117 -0.60 0.72 -0.77
CA LEU A 117 0.40 1.79 -0.71
C LEU A 117 1.10 2.02 -2.06
N ALA A 118 1.46 0.92 -2.75
CA ALA A 118 2.07 1.02 -4.07
C ALA A 118 1.10 1.58 -5.10
N LEU A 119 -0.15 1.09 -5.11
CA LEU A 119 -1.17 1.45 -6.11
C LEU A 119 -1.70 2.89 -5.97
N PHE A 120 -1.64 3.48 -4.77
CA PHE A 120 -1.96 4.89 -4.57
C PHE A 120 -0.79 5.83 -4.94
N SER A 121 0.38 5.31 -5.31
CA SER A 121 1.48 6.12 -5.83
C SER A 121 1.18 6.62 -7.25
N ASP A 122 1.79 7.75 -7.65
CA ASP A 122 1.52 8.38 -8.95
C ASP A 122 2.12 7.61 -10.13
N VAL A 123 3.27 6.96 -9.91
CA VAL A 123 3.93 6.09 -10.90
C VAL A 123 4.41 4.82 -10.20
N ILE A 124 4.14 3.67 -10.82
CA ILE A 124 4.41 2.37 -10.22
C ILE A 124 5.32 1.58 -11.16
N PHE A 125 6.54 1.32 -10.72
CA PHE A 125 7.46 0.38 -11.34
C PHE A 125 7.53 -0.89 -10.51
N ALA A 126 7.52 -2.04 -11.16
CA ALA A 126 7.67 -3.32 -10.48
C ALA A 126 8.87 -4.10 -11.05
N ALA A 127 9.59 -4.79 -10.19
CA ALA A 127 10.54 -5.79 -10.60
C ALA A 127 9.82 -6.94 -11.30
N ASP A 128 10.48 -7.56 -12.28
CA ASP A 128 9.93 -8.64 -13.11
C ASP A 128 9.51 -9.87 -12.29
N ASN A 129 10.12 -10.09 -11.13
CA ASN A 129 9.80 -11.15 -10.17
C ASN A 129 8.70 -10.75 -9.15
N ALA A 130 8.17 -9.54 -9.20
CA ALA A 130 7.16 -9.09 -8.25
C ALA A 130 5.82 -9.82 -8.43
N ARG A 131 5.07 -9.90 -7.31
CA ARG A 131 3.68 -10.38 -7.26
C ARG A 131 2.85 -9.32 -6.59
N ILE A 132 1.72 -8.95 -7.20
CA ILE A 132 0.89 -7.85 -6.72
C ILE A 132 -0.54 -8.36 -6.59
N GLY A 133 -1.18 -8.11 -5.45
CA GLY A 133 -2.57 -8.50 -5.25
C GLY A 133 -3.12 -8.07 -3.90
N ASP A 134 -4.41 -8.31 -3.75
CA ASP A 134 -5.13 -7.98 -2.52
C ASP A 134 -5.87 -9.22 -1.99
N PRO A 135 -5.18 -10.05 -1.20
CA PRO A 135 -5.72 -11.32 -0.71
C PRO A 135 -6.57 -11.20 0.57
N HIS A 136 -7.13 -10.04 0.90
CA HIS A 136 -7.96 -9.85 2.10
C HIS A 136 -9.07 -10.89 2.23
N VAL A 137 -9.75 -11.23 1.11
CA VAL A 137 -10.80 -12.26 1.10
C VAL A 137 -10.30 -13.64 1.56
N ARG A 138 -9.01 -13.97 1.35
CA ARG A 138 -8.43 -15.26 1.78
C ARG A 138 -8.24 -15.35 3.28
N ILE A 139 -8.20 -14.22 3.97
CA ILE A 139 -8.22 -14.16 5.45
C ILE A 139 -9.59 -13.74 5.99
N GLY A 140 -10.65 -13.86 5.15
CA GLY A 140 -12.04 -13.65 5.54
C GLY A 140 -12.38 -12.19 5.83
N VAL A 141 -11.67 -11.21 5.25
CA VAL A 141 -11.96 -9.77 5.40
C VAL A 141 -12.13 -9.07 4.06
N VAL A 142 -12.79 -7.92 4.08
CA VAL A 142 -12.95 -7.04 2.91
C VAL A 142 -11.64 -6.34 2.60
N ALA A 143 -11.35 -6.04 1.32
CA ALA A 143 -10.25 -5.17 0.88
C ALA A 143 -10.58 -3.70 1.22
N GLY A 144 -10.73 -3.41 2.52
CA GLY A 144 -11.33 -2.17 3.01
C GLY A 144 -10.36 -1.03 3.17
N ASP A 145 -9.09 -1.34 3.38
CA ASP A 145 -7.98 -0.41 3.61
C ASP A 145 -7.49 0.33 2.35
N GLY A 146 -8.37 0.51 1.38
CA GLY A 146 -8.15 1.24 0.13
C GLY A 146 -8.19 0.36 -1.13
N GLY A 147 -8.11 -0.97 -1.02
CA GLY A 147 -8.19 -1.87 -2.16
C GLY A 147 -9.48 -1.69 -2.95
N ALA A 148 -10.63 -1.63 -2.28
CA ALA A 148 -11.93 -1.40 -2.89
C ALA A 148 -12.06 -0.04 -3.62
N VAL A 149 -11.17 0.91 -3.34
CA VAL A 149 -11.10 2.23 -4.00
C VAL A 149 -10.18 2.18 -5.20
N ILE A 150 -8.91 1.77 -4.98
CA ILE A 150 -7.86 1.97 -5.98
C ILE A 150 -7.90 0.97 -7.13
N TRP A 151 -8.26 -0.29 -6.86
CA TRP A 151 -8.35 -1.29 -7.93
C TRP A 151 -9.37 -0.92 -9.02
N PRO A 152 -10.65 -0.59 -8.68
CA PRO A 152 -11.61 -0.16 -9.71
C PRO A 152 -11.17 1.09 -10.48
N TRP A 153 -10.42 1.98 -9.83
CA TRP A 153 -9.87 3.18 -10.43
C TRP A 153 -8.85 2.87 -11.53
N LEU A 154 -7.96 1.90 -11.28
CA LEU A 154 -6.87 1.57 -12.20
C LEU A 154 -7.30 0.61 -13.32
N VAL A 155 -8.05 -0.46 -12.99
CA VAL A 155 -8.34 -1.55 -13.93
C VAL A 155 -9.80 -1.71 -14.30
N GLY A 156 -10.67 -0.83 -13.79
CA GLY A 156 -12.12 -0.91 -13.98
C GLY A 156 -12.79 -1.93 -13.06
N ALA A 157 -14.09 -1.76 -12.81
CA ALA A 157 -14.83 -2.51 -11.80
C ALA A 157 -14.86 -4.04 -12.03
N ALA A 158 -14.89 -4.48 -13.30
CA ALA A 158 -14.98 -5.91 -13.60
C ALA A 158 -13.74 -6.66 -13.17
N ARG A 159 -12.54 -6.20 -13.58
CA ARG A 159 -11.26 -6.80 -13.19
C ARG A 159 -10.98 -6.63 -11.70
N ALA A 160 -11.30 -5.45 -11.13
CA ALA A 160 -11.17 -5.24 -9.70
C ALA A 160 -11.95 -6.28 -8.90
N LYS A 161 -13.22 -6.53 -9.24
CA LYS A 161 -14.04 -7.55 -8.59
C LYS A 161 -13.46 -8.95 -8.76
N GLU A 162 -12.98 -9.32 -9.94
CA GLU A 162 -12.34 -10.61 -10.17
C GLU A 162 -11.19 -10.84 -9.18
N PHE A 163 -10.23 -9.93 -9.09
CA PHE A 163 -9.06 -10.10 -8.23
C PHE A 163 -9.37 -9.90 -6.73
N LEU A 164 -10.21 -8.93 -6.37
CA LEU A 164 -10.55 -8.70 -4.96
C LEU A 164 -11.45 -9.79 -4.38
N LEU A 165 -12.29 -10.43 -5.18
CA LEU A 165 -13.17 -11.52 -4.72
C LEU A 165 -12.46 -12.89 -4.71
N THR A 166 -11.42 -13.08 -5.53
CA THR A 166 -10.61 -14.31 -5.53
C THR A 166 -9.39 -14.21 -4.60
N GLY A 167 -8.86 -13.00 -4.41
CA GLY A 167 -7.60 -12.75 -3.71
C GLY A 167 -6.38 -13.22 -4.52
N ASP A 168 -6.51 -13.42 -5.84
CA ASP A 168 -5.41 -13.91 -6.68
C ASP A 168 -4.32 -12.85 -6.85
N LEU A 169 -3.07 -13.32 -6.88
CA LEU A 169 -1.90 -12.48 -7.08
C LEU A 169 -1.50 -12.49 -8.55
N LEU A 170 -1.33 -11.30 -9.10
CA LEU A 170 -0.83 -11.07 -10.45
C LEU A 170 0.70 -11.15 -10.50
N THR A 171 1.24 -11.64 -11.60
CA THR A 171 2.61 -11.35 -11.98
C THR A 171 2.77 -9.87 -12.32
N ALA A 172 3.98 -9.33 -12.21
CA ALA A 172 4.25 -7.95 -12.63
C ALA A 172 3.85 -7.71 -14.10
N ALA A 173 4.13 -8.65 -14.99
CA ALA A 173 3.76 -8.57 -16.41
C ALA A 173 2.23 -8.54 -16.62
N GLU A 174 1.47 -9.33 -15.86
CA GLU A 174 0.00 -9.28 -15.92
C GLU A 174 -0.53 -7.96 -15.38
N ALA A 175 0.03 -7.45 -14.27
CA ALA A 175 -0.34 -6.17 -13.69
C ALA A 175 -0.09 -5.00 -14.66
N GLU A 176 1.06 -4.99 -15.36
CA GLU A 176 1.34 -4.01 -16.42
C GLU A 176 0.36 -4.14 -17.59
N ARG A 177 0.14 -5.36 -18.08
CA ARG A 177 -0.75 -5.63 -19.21
C ARG A 177 -2.18 -5.14 -19.01
N ILE A 178 -2.71 -5.22 -17.78
CA ILE A 178 -4.06 -4.77 -17.45
C ILE A 178 -4.13 -3.29 -17.00
N GLY A 179 -2.98 -2.60 -16.90
CA GLY A 179 -2.92 -1.21 -16.49
C GLY A 179 -2.98 -0.99 -14.97
N LEU A 180 -2.73 -2.02 -14.16
CA LEU A 180 -2.65 -1.89 -12.70
C LEU A 180 -1.37 -1.17 -12.26
N ILE A 181 -0.27 -1.33 -13.02
CA ILE A 181 1.01 -0.65 -12.83
C ILE A 181 1.51 -0.03 -14.14
N ASN A 182 2.46 0.90 -14.04
CA ASN A 182 2.97 1.62 -15.22
C ASN A 182 3.98 0.82 -16.03
N ARG A 183 4.90 0.10 -15.37
CA ARG A 183 6.00 -0.59 -16.07
C ARG A 183 6.64 -1.68 -15.24
N VAL A 184 7.00 -2.77 -15.91
CA VAL A 184 7.91 -3.80 -15.40
C VAL A 184 9.34 -3.50 -15.82
N VAL A 185 10.29 -3.71 -14.93
CA VAL A 185 11.73 -3.56 -15.20
C VAL A 185 12.49 -4.73 -14.57
N PRO A 186 13.69 -5.08 -15.08
CA PRO A 186 14.55 -6.05 -14.42
C PRO A 186 14.81 -5.64 -12.95
N ALA A 187 14.82 -6.62 -12.04
CA ALA A 187 14.90 -6.34 -10.60
C ALA A 187 16.12 -5.48 -10.23
N GLU A 188 17.27 -5.74 -10.86
CA GLU A 188 18.52 -5.01 -10.65
C GLU A 188 18.48 -3.56 -11.16
N GLN A 189 17.53 -3.21 -12.03
CA GLN A 189 17.39 -1.87 -12.61
C GLN A 189 16.28 -1.05 -11.91
N LEU A 190 15.48 -1.67 -11.05
CA LEU A 190 14.28 -1.07 -10.48
C LEU A 190 14.56 0.27 -9.79
N MET A 191 15.48 0.26 -8.82
CA MET A 191 15.78 1.47 -8.05
C MET A 191 16.43 2.55 -8.90
N ALA A 192 17.35 2.19 -9.82
CA ALA A 192 17.96 3.15 -10.73
C ALA A 192 16.89 3.81 -11.64
N THR A 193 15.93 3.04 -12.13
CA THR A 193 14.82 3.56 -12.95
C THR A 193 13.93 4.51 -12.15
N ALA A 194 13.55 4.12 -10.94
CA ALA A 194 12.71 4.93 -10.06
C ALA A 194 13.39 6.25 -9.66
N VAL A 195 14.67 6.19 -9.25
CA VAL A 195 15.43 7.37 -8.85
C VAL A 195 15.68 8.30 -10.05
N THR A 196 15.97 7.76 -11.24
CA THR A 196 16.13 8.58 -12.46
C THR A 196 14.85 9.38 -12.77
N LEU A 197 13.67 8.76 -12.67
CA LEU A 197 12.42 9.48 -12.86
C LEU A 197 12.17 10.49 -11.73
N ALA A 198 12.49 10.12 -10.48
CA ALA A 198 12.37 11.03 -9.33
C ALA A 198 13.24 12.28 -9.49
N GLN A 199 14.49 12.12 -9.90
CA GLN A 199 15.40 13.23 -10.18
C GLN A 199 14.89 14.14 -11.31
N ARG A 200 14.31 13.53 -12.37
CA ARG A 200 13.68 14.30 -13.45
C ARG A 200 12.49 15.13 -12.95
N PHE A 201 11.65 14.59 -12.07
CA PHE A 201 10.56 15.34 -11.45
C PHE A 201 11.09 16.42 -10.50
N ALA A 202 12.10 16.11 -9.70
CA ALA A 202 12.70 17.06 -8.75
C ALA A 202 13.35 18.26 -9.43
N ALA A 203 13.96 18.06 -10.61
CA ALA A 203 14.54 19.12 -11.44
C ALA A 203 13.50 19.88 -12.30
N GLY A 204 12.25 19.43 -12.31
CA GLY A 204 11.18 19.99 -13.13
C GLY A 204 10.47 21.18 -12.47
N PRO A 205 9.44 21.73 -13.15
CA PRO A 205 8.64 22.83 -12.62
C PRO A 205 7.73 22.35 -11.47
N THR A 206 8.26 22.30 -10.27
CA THR A 206 7.66 21.69 -9.08
C THR A 206 6.20 22.11 -8.86
N GLN A 207 5.88 23.40 -9.00
CA GLN A 207 4.51 23.87 -8.80
C GLN A 207 3.52 23.30 -9.85
N ALA A 208 3.95 23.23 -11.11
CA ALA A 208 3.12 22.66 -12.18
C ALA A 208 2.94 21.14 -12.00
N ILE A 209 3.99 20.43 -11.60
CA ILE A 209 3.94 18.98 -11.33
C ILE A 209 3.00 18.68 -10.17
N ARG A 210 3.18 19.35 -9.02
CA ARG A 210 2.30 19.22 -7.85
C ARG A 210 0.85 19.60 -8.18
N GLY A 211 0.63 20.74 -8.86
CA GLY A 211 -0.70 21.18 -9.26
C GLY A 211 -1.40 20.20 -10.20
N THR A 212 -0.66 19.57 -11.11
CA THR A 212 -1.20 18.52 -11.99
C THR A 212 -1.65 17.30 -11.19
N LYS A 213 -0.79 16.78 -10.28
CA LYS A 213 -1.14 15.69 -9.37
C LYS A 213 -2.40 16.01 -8.55
N VAL A 214 -2.41 17.17 -7.88
CA VAL A 214 -3.56 17.60 -7.07
C VAL A 214 -4.84 17.64 -7.92
N SER A 215 -4.77 18.13 -9.16
CA SER A 215 -5.92 18.22 -10.06
C SER A 215 -6.46 16.84 -10.43
N VAL A 216 -5.59 15.90 -10.80
CA VAL A 216 -5.96 14.50 -11.11
C VAL A 216 -6.54 13.82 -9.87
N ASN A 217 -5.91 14.01 -8.70
CA ASN A 217 -6.34 13.39 -7.45
C ASN A 217 -7.69 13.90 -6.92
N LYS A 218 -8.23 15.03 -7.44
CA LYS A 218 -9.57 15.51 -7.03
C LYS A 218 -10.67 14.47 -7.24
N ILE A 219 -10.65 13.75 -8.35
CA ILE A 219 -11.65 12.72 -8.63
C ILE A 219 -11.41 11.48 -7.77
N LEU A 220 -10.15 11.05 -7.62
CA LEU A 220 -9.79 9.94 -6.74
C LEU A 220 -10.16 10.25 -5.28
N ARG A 221 -9.94 11.49 -4.82
CA ARG A 221 -10.36 11.95 -3.49
C ARG A 221 -11.88 11.87 -3.30
N ALA A 222 -12.67 12.24 -4.31
CA ALA A 222 -14.12 12.09 -4.25
C ALA A 222 -14.52 10.62 -4.11
N THR A 223 -13.85 9.71 -4.82
CA THR A 223 -14.05 8.26 -4.71
C THR A 223 -13.66 7.73 -3.32
N VAL A 224 -12.52 8.16 -2.77
CA VAL A 224 -12.12 7.83 -1.39
C VAL A 224 -13.20 8.26 -0.39
N ASN A 225 -13.68 9.49 -0.48
CA ASN A 225 -14.74 10.00 0.41
C ASN A 225 -16.07 9.22 0.30
N LEU A 226 -16.36 8.67 -0.87
CA LEU A 226 -17.58 7.89 -1.11
C LEU A 226 -17.47 6.44 -0.58
N VAL A 227 -16.30 5.83 -0.70
CA VAL A 227 -16.14 4.36 -0.56
C VAL A 227 -15.40 3.97 0.72
N LEU A 228 -14.34 4.70 1.10
CA LEU A 228 -13.37 4.26 2.11
C LEU A 228 -14.02 3.97 3.47
N ASP A 229 -14.82 4.88 3.99
CA ASP A 229 -15.43 4.71 5.32
C ASP A 229 -16.38 3.50 5.36
N THR A 230 -17.12 3.25 4.27
CA THR A 230 -17.97 2.06 4.14
C THR A 230 -17.13 0.78 4.05
N SER A 231 -16.06 0.77 3.25
CA SER A 231 -15.22 -0.42 3.08
C SER A 231 -14.47 -0.79 4.36
N LEU A 232 -13.95 0.20 5.10
CA LEU A 232 -13.34 0.00 6.41
C LEU A 232 -14.34 -0.52 7.45
N ALA A 233 -15.57 -0.01 7.46
CA ALA A 233 -16.61 -0.48 8.37
C ALA A 233 -16.98 -1.96 8.09
N LEU A 234 -17.12 -2.33 6.82
CA LEU A 234 -17.36 -3.71 6.41
C LEU A 234 -16.19 -4.63 6.73
N GLU A 235 -14.96 -4.19 6.49
CA GLU A 235 -13.77 -4.93 6.87
C GLU A 235 -13.72 -5.17 8.38
N LYS A 236 -13.94 -4.13 9.19
CA LYS A 236 -13.99 -4.23 10.65
C LYS A 236 -15.03 -5.24 11.12
N GLN A 237 -16.20 -5.30 10.49
CA GLN A 237 -17.22 -6.30 10.82
C GLN A 237 -16.72 -7.73 10.59
N CYS A 238 -15.90 -7.94 9.54
CA CYS A 238 -15.34 -9.25 9.24
C CYS A 238 -14.43 -9.79 10.36
N PHE A 239 -13.72 -8.93 11.10
CA PHE A 239 -12.87 -9.34 12.23
C PHE A 239 -13.65 -10.09 13.33
N PHE A 240 -14.97 -9.92 13.40
CA PHE A 240 -15.82 -10.61 14.37
C PHE A 240 -16.43 -11.91 13.85
N THR A 241 -16.21 -12.27 12.58
CA THR A 241 -16.79 -13.47 11.97
C THR A 241 -16.06 -14.75 12.38
N ALA A 242 -16.75 -15.88 12.27
CA ALA A 242 -16.13 -17.20 12.46
C ALA A 242 -15.12 -17.48 11.33
N ASP A 243 -15.42 -17.02 10.11
CA ASP A 243 -14.57 -17.25 8.94
C ASP A 243 -13.22 -16.52 9.04
N HIS A 244 -13.19 -15.29 9.57
CA HIS A 244 -11.91 -14.61 9.83
C HIS A 244 -11.07 -15.36 10.87
N ARG A 245 -11.67 -15.78 11.99
CA ARG A 245 -10.98 -16.57 13.03
C ARG A 245 -10.43 -17.89 12.46
N GLU A 246 -11.25 -18.59 11.66
CA GLU A 246 -10.82 -19.81 10.97
C GLU A 246 -9.65 -19.55 10.02
N ALA A 247 -9.69 -18.47 9.24
CA ALA A 247 -8.62 -18.13 8.32
C ALA A 247 -7.29 -17.85 9.03
N ILE A 248 -7.32 -17.08 10.13
CA ILE A 248 -6.14 -16.82 10.97
C ILE A 248 -5.58 -18.12 11.55
N GLN A 249 -6.45 -18.98 12.11
CA GLN A 249 -6.04 -20.26 12.67
C GLN A 249 -5.46 -21.20 11.62
N ALA A 250 -6.12 -21.29 10.46
CA ALA A 250 -5.66 -22.13 9.33
C ALA A 250 -4.28 -21.66 8.81
N PHE A 251 -4.05 -20.35 8.73
CA PHE A 251 -2.76 -19.80 8.34
C PHE A 251 -1.64 -20.21 9.32
N ILE A 252 -1.89 -20.10 10.63
CA ILE A 252 -0.93 -20.49 11.68
C ILE A 252 -0.63 -22.00 11.63
N GLU A 253 -1.67 -22.82 11.43
CA GLU A 253 -1.56 -24.27 11.32
C GLU A 253 -1.07 -24.76 9.95
N LYS A 254 -0.89 -23.84 8.99
CA LYS A 254 -0.47 -24.14 7.59
C LYS A 254 -1.41 -25.14 6.90
N ARG A 255 -2.71 -24.98 7.07
CA ARG A 255 -3.77 -25.76 6.42
C ARG A 255 -4.71 -24.87 5.64
N GLU A 256 -5.53 -25.45 4.77
CA GLU A 256 -6.61 -24.72 4.10
C GLU A 256 -7.72 -24.36 5.08
N PRO A 257 -8.26 -23.13 5.03
CA PRO A 257 -9.40 -22.72 5.85
C PRO A 257 -10.70 -23.40 5.40
N LYS A 258 -11.62 -23.58 6.34
CA LYS A 258 -12.96 -24.12 6.08
C LYS A 258 -14.01 -23.07 6.43
N PHE A 259 -14.35 -22.26 5.45
CA PHE A 259 -15.33 -21.19 5.61
C PHE A 259 -16.76 -21.70 5.73
N THR A 260 -17.54 -21.02 6.55
CA THR A 260 -18.95 -21.35 6.84
C THR A 260 -19.92 -20.23 6.45
N GLY A 261 -19.40 -19.07 6.08
CA GLY A 261 -20.19 -17.87 5.75
C GLY A 261 -20.73 -17.14 6.99
N ARG A 262 -20.13 -17.30 8.16
CA ARG A 262 -20.63 -16.76 9.44
C ARG A 262 -19.57 -15.96 10.18
#